data_ddac06b015b38a9df51435faf117f904
#
_entry.id   ddac06b015b38a9df51435faf117f904
#
_cell.length_a   1.000
_cell.length_b   1.000
_cell.length_c   1.000
_cell.angle_alpha   90.00
_cell.angle_beta   90.00
_cell.angle_gamma   90.00
#
_symmetry.space_group_name_H-M   'P 1'
#
loop_
_entity.id
_entity.type
_entity.pdbx_description
1 polymer ?
#
loop_
_entity_poly.entity_id
_entity_poly.type
_entity_poly.pdbx_seq_one_letter_code
_entity_poly.pdbx_strand_id
1 'polypeptide(L)'
;MALIGASTTLFGTPALAANHQIVKLSKIKVGGTFPFQLKNGAPALLFRTKTGVFAYQTICPHQGGLAKYFAPRKLILCPVHNASFDPFKKGAVVAGPDGQSPNSIPKLSTVKVAVKSGWVVLL
;
A
#
# COMPACT_ATOMS: atom_id res chain seq x y z
N MET A 1 -17.14 -33.71 12.80
CA MET A 1 -17.30 -32.80 12.99
C MET A 1 -17.01 -32.10 13.02
N ALA A 2 -16.59 -32.71 12.76
CA ALA A 2 -16.47 -31.82 12.87
C ALA A 2 -15.98 -31.32 12.87
N LEU A 3 -15.59 -31.82 12.51
CA LEU A 3 -15.27 -30.99 12.67
C LEU A 3 -14.89 -30.53 12.54
N ILE A 4 -14.65 -31.19 12.24
CA ILE A 4 -14.46 -30.44 12.25
C ILE A 4 -14.10 -29.95 12.11
N GLY A 5 -13.73 -30.70 11.98
CA GLY A 5 -13.64 -29.94 11.90
C GLY A 5 -13.20 -29.59 11.70
N ALA A 6 -12.96 -30.05 11.22
CA ALA A 6 -12.87 -29.38 11.19
C ALA A 6 -12.43 -28.89 11.01
N SER A 7 -12.11 -29.29 10.64
CA SER A 7 -12.03 -28.50 10.65
C SER A 7 -11.50 -27.98 10.47
N THR A 8 -11.21 -28.52 10.11
CA THR A 8 -10.99 -27.73 10.10
C THR A 8 -10.49 -27.19 9.87
N THR A 9 -10.29 -27.67 9.47
CA THR A 9 -10.12 -26.91 9.45
C THR A 9 -9.59 -26.48 9.31
N LEU A 10 -9.27 -26.93 8.99
CA LEU A 10 -9.02 -26.26 9.10
C LEU A 10 -8.42 -26.06 8.92
N PHE A 11 -7.92 -26.40 8.31
CA PHE A 11 -7.68 -25.87 8.17
C PHE A 11 -6.73 -25.40 7.86
N GLY A 12 -6.57 -26.01 7.78
CA GLY A 12 -5.31 -25.54 8.00
C GLY A 12 -4.81 -24.40 7.24
N THR A 13 -4.62 -24.29 6.15
CA THR A 13 -4.08 -23.16 5.46
C THR A 13 -4.78 -21.84 5.65
N PRO A 14 -5.99 -21.77 6.14
CA PRO A 14 -6.60 -20.48 6.43
C PRO A 14 -5.75 -19.57 7.32
N ALA A 15 -5.06 -20.15 8.28
CA ALA A 15 -4.22 -19.33 9.18
C ALA A 15 -3.07 -18.68 8.42
N LEU A 16 -2.43 -19.42 7.50
CA LEU A 16 -1.34 -18.87 6.71
C LEU A 16 -1.85 -17.80 5.74
N ALA A 17 -2.98 -18.06 5.09
CA ALA A 17 -3.58 -17.06 4.21
C ALA A 17 -3.96 -15.80 4.98
N ALA A 18 -4.48 -15.95 6.21
CA ALA A 18 -4.87 -14.81 7.02
C ALA A 18 -3.68 -13.91 7.34
N ASN A 19 -2.46 -14.47 7.48
CA ASN A 19 -1.26 -13.68 7.78
C ASN A 19 -0.86 -12.77 6.63
N HIS A 20 -1.34 -13.03 5.43
CA HIS A 20 -1.06 -12.23 4.26
C HIS A 20 -2.20 -11.29 3.88
N GLN A 21 -3.35 -11.41 4.55
CA GLN A 21 -4.50 -10.58 4.25
C GLN A 21 -4.31 -9.20 4.84
N ILE A 22 -4.59 -8.18 4.03
CA ILE A 22 -4.52 -6.79 4.46
C ILE A 22 -5.92 -6.32 4.85
N VAL A 23 -6.86 -6.42 3.91
CA VAL A 23 -8.23 -5.92 4.10
C VAL A 23 -9.13 -6.54 3.04
N LYS A 24 -10.42 -6.67 3.34
CA LYS A 24 -11.40 -7.04 2.31
C LYS A 24 -11.50 -5.94 1.27
N LEU A 25 -11.49 -6.32 0.00
CA LEU A 25 -11.58 -5.36 -1.08
C LEU A 25 -12.84 -4.48 -0.96
N SER A 26 -13.95 -5.06 -0.50
CA SER A 26 -15.21 -4.34 -0.34
C SER A 26 -15.15 -3.22 0.71
N LYS A 27 -14.12 -3.22 1.56
CA LYS A 27 -13.95 -2.15 2.55
C LYS A 27 -13.32 -0.89 1.97
N ILE A 28 -12.83 -0.96 0.73
CA ILE A 28 -12.20 0.18 0.06
C ILE A 28 -13.02 0.51 -1.18
N LYS A 29 -13.56 1.71 -1.24
CA LYS A 29 -14.26 2.15 -2.46
C LYS A 29 -13.27 2.37 -3.58
N VAL A 30 -13.75 2.29 -4.82
CA VAL A 30 -12.94 2.64 -5.99
C VAL A 30 -12.50 4.10 -5.87
N GLY A 31 -11.21 4.34 -6.05
CA GLY A 31 -10.61 5.65 -5.82
C GLY A 31 -10.19 5.90 -4.37
N GLY A 32 -10.45 4.94 -3.48
CA GLY A 32 -10.09 5.07 -2.08
C GLY A 32 -8.71 4.50 -1.75
N THR A 33 -8.29 4.74 -0.53
CA THR A 33 -7.00 4.27 -0.01
C THR A 33 -7.20 3.58 1.34
N PHE A 34 -6.21 2.79 1.73
CA PHE A 34 -6.24 2.10 3.02
C PHE A 34 -4.81 2.02 3.59
N PRO A 35 -4.55 2.63 4.75
CA PRO A 35 -3.23 2.54 5.38
C PRO A 35 -3.06 1.19 6.07
N PHE A 36 -1.85 0.64 5.99
CA PHE A 36 -1.52 -0.61 6.66
C PHE A 36 -0.03 -0.64 6.99
N GLN A 37 0.39 -1.68 7.70
CA GLN A 37 1.79 -1.87 8.05
C GLN A 37 2.31 -3.16 7.46
N LEU A 38 3.57 -3.16 7.04
CA LEU A 38 4.28 -4.35 6.65
C LEU A 38 4.68 -5.16 7.89
N LYS A 39 5.17 -6.39 7.68
CA LYS A 39 5.58 -7.25 8.79
C LYS A 39 6.65 -6.60 9.66
N ASN A 40 7.54 -5.82 9.05
CA ASN A 40 8.58 -5.11 9.78
C ASN A 40 8.10 -3.81 10.43
N GLY A 41 6.80 -3.53 10.38
CA GLY A 41 6.23 -2.32 10.96
C GLY A 41 6.28 -1.09 10.05
N ALA A 42 6.87 -1.20 8.88
CA ALA A 42 6.95 -0.05 7.96
C ALA A 42 5.54 0.35 7.50
N PRO A 43 5.23 1.65 7.49
CA PRO A 43 3.92 2.11 7.04
C PRO A 43 3.79 1.98 5.53
N ALA A 44 2.58 1.66 5.07
CA ALA A 44 2.27 1.51 3.67
C ALA A 44 0.87 2.03 3.39
N LEU A 45 0.59 2.32 2.13
CA LEU A 45 -0.71 2.82 1.71
C LEU A 45 -1.16 2.05 0.48
N LEU A 46 -2.37 1.51 0.57
CA LEU A 46 -3.02 0.76 -0.49
C LEU A 46 -3.96 1.67 -1.25
N PHE A 47 -3.97 1.55 -2.58
CA PHE A 47 -4.87 2.28 -3.47
C PHE A 47 -5.76 1.29 -4.20
N ARG A 48 -7.04 1.60 -4.30
CA ARG A 48 -7.96 0.84 -5.14
C ARG A 48 -8.39 1.68 -6.34
N THR A 49 -8.23 1.10 -7.53
CA THR A 49 -8.69 1.73 -8.78
C THR A 49 -9.73 0.83 -9.44
N LYS A 50 -10.30 1.28 -10.56
CA LYS A 50 -11.24 0.48 -11.33
C LYS A 50 -10.62 -0.81 -11.87
N THR A 51 -9.30 -0.82 -12.06
CA THR A 51 -8.61 -1.95 -12.69
C THR A 51 -7.86 -2.82 -11.72
N GLY A 52 -7.79 -2.45 -10.44
CA GLY A 52 -7.09 -3.26 -9.45
C GLY A 52 -6.60 -2.46 -8.27
N VAL A 53 -5.59 -3.01 -7.62
CA VAL A 53 -5.00 -2.42 -6.42
C VAL A 53 -3.49 -2.29 -6.60
N PHE A 54 -2.91 -1.32 -5.90
CA PHE A 54 -1.47 -1.20 -5.79
C PHE A 54 -1.12 -0.51 -4.47
N ALA A 55 0.13 -0.62 -4.05
CA ALA A 55 0.53 -0.09 -2.75
C ALA A 55 1.98 0.37 -2.76
N TYR A 56 2.29 1.28 -1.85
CA TYR A 56 3.63 1.82 -1.65
C TYR A 56 3.95 1.90 -0.17
N GLN A 57 5.24 1.77 0.15
CA GLN A 57 5.72 2.22 1.44
C GLN A 57 5.66 3.74 1.46
N THR A 58 5.22 4.31 2.59
CA THR A 58 5.03 5.75 2.71
C THR A 58 6.13 6.44 3.50
N ILE A 59 7.24 5.74 3.75
CA ILE A 59 8.43 6.39 4.25
C ILE A 59 9.09 7.12 3.07
N CYS A 60 9.30 8.41 3.24
CA CYS A 60 9.94 9.21 2.21
C CYS A 60 11.38 8.73 1.99
N PRO A 61 11.78 8.40 0.76
CA PRO A 61 13.13 7.90 0.51
C PRO A 61 14.23 8.94 0.75
N HIS A 62 13.87 10.21 0.93
CA HIS A 62 14.84 11.26 1.17
C HIS A 62 15.34 11.25 2.63
N GLN A 63 14.44 11.42 3.61
CA GLN A 63 14.85 11.54 5.01
C GLN A 63 13.96 10.77 5.99
N GLY A 64 13.22 9.80 5.50
CA GLY A 64 12.41 8.97 6.37
C GLY A 64 11.15 9.63 6.91
N GLY A 65 10.76 10.79 6.38
CA GLY A 65 9.49 11.42 6.78
C GLY A 65 8.31 10.60 6.29
N LEU A 66 7.19 10.69 7.00
CA LEU A 66 5.97 9.99 6.61
C LEU A 66 5.23 10.76 5.53
N ALA A 67 5.22 10.21 4.33
CA ALA A 67 4.50 10.80 3.21
C ALA A 67 3.02 10.49 3.30
N LYS A 68 2.17 11.40 2.83
CA LYS A 68 0.72 11.27 2.88
C LYS A 68 0.11 11.55 1.52
N TYR A 69 -0.97 10.82 1.22
CA TYR A 69 -1.70 11.03 -0.01
C TYR A 69 -2.61 12.26 0.10
N PHE A 70 -2.43 13.19 -0.84
CA PHE A 70 -3.28 14.38 -0.94
C PHE A 70 -4.20 14.21 -2.15
N ALA A 71 -5.43 13.78 -1.89
CA ALA A 71 -6.37 13.40 -2.93
C ALA A 71 -6.70 14.51 -3.95
N PRO A 72 -6.85 15.79 -3.53
CA PRO A 72 -7.15 16.85 -4.51
C PRO A 72 -6.12 16.99 -5.62
N ARG A 73 -4.86 16.70 -5.33
CA ARG A 73 -3.79 16.75 -6.34
C ARG A 73 -3.42 15.37 -6.86
N LYS A 74 -3.96 14.30 -6.27
CA LYS A 74 -3.63 12.91 -6.60
C LYS A 74 -2.13 12.65 -6.50
N LEU A 75 -1.49 13.22 -5.50
CA LEU A 75 -0.06 13.06 -5.23
C LEU A 75 0.17 12.62 -3.80
N ILE A 76 1.24 11.86 -3.61
CA ILE A 76 1.75 11.56 -2.28
C ILE A 76 2.78 12.64 -1.97
N LEU A 77 2.63 13.30 -0.83
CA LEU A 77 3.45 14.44 -0.43
C LEU A 77 4.22 14.11 0.83
N CYS A 78 5.51 14.40 0.82
CA CYS A 78 6.33 14.33 2.02
C CYS A 78 6.31 15.70 2.72
N PRO A 79 5.87 15.78 3.97
CA PRO A 79 5.77 17.08 4.64
C PRO A 79 7.12 17.67 5.07
N VAL A 80 8.18 16.87 5.05
CA VAL A 80 9.48 17.32 5.56
C VAL A 80 10.11 18.36 4.61
N HIS A 81 10.20 18.02 3.31
CA HIS A 81 10.79 18.91 2.32
C HIS A 81 9.95 19.01 1.04
N ASN A 82 8.67 18.69 1.13
CA ASN A 82 7.71 18.85 0.02
C ASN A 82 8.03 18.03 -1.23
N ALA A 83 8.76 16.94 -1.10
CA ALA A 83 8.89 16.00 -2.20
C ALA A 83 7.52 15.42 -2.55
N SER A 84 7.25 15.18 -3.83
CA SER A 84 5.96 14.65 -4.27
C SER A 84 6.16 13.49 -5.24
N PHE A 85 5.19 12.56 -5.17
CA PHE A 85 5.25 11.30 -5.93
C PHE A 85 3.88 11.03 -6.53
N ASP A 86 3.87 10.47 -7.73
CA ASP A 86 2.63 10.12 -8.41
C ASP A 86 2.32 8.64 -8.20
N PRO A 87 1.32 8.30 -7.38
CA PRO A 87 0.99 6.90 -7.13
C PRO A 87 0.42 6.18 -8.37
N PHE A 88 -0.10 6.93 -9.33
CA PHE A 88 -0.67 6.36 -10.55
C PHE A 88 0.38 6.20 -11.65
N LYS A 89 1.61 6.58 -11.38
CA LYS A 89 2.76 6.38 -12.26
C LYS A 89 3.88 5.63 -11.53
N LYS A 90 3.51 4.55 -10.86
CA LYS A 90 4.44 3.65 -10.16
C LYS A 90 5.27 4.33 -9.09
N GLY A 91 4.73 5.38 -8.46
CA GLY A 91 5.44 6.09 -7.41
C GLY A 91 6.52 7.03 -7.91
N ALA A 92 6.50 7.38 -9.18
CA ALA A 92 7.50 8.26 -9.77
C ALA A 92 7.58 9.60 -9.05
N VAL A 93 8.78 10.14 -8.91
CA VAL A 93 8.98 11.45 -8.32
C VAL A 93 8.45 12.52 -9.26
N VAL A 94 7.56 13.38 -8.77
CA VAL A 94 7.07 14.54 -9.52
C VAL A 94 7.96 15.75 -9.26
N ALA A 95 8.27 15.97 -7.98
CA ALA A 95 9.20 17.03 -7.58
C ALA A 95 10.06 16.50 -6.44
N GLY A 96 11.34 16.79 -6.50
CA GLY A 96 12.26 16.45 -5.43
C GLY A 96 12.05 17.36 -4.22
N PRO A 97 12.78 17.11 -3.12
CA PRO A 97 12.67 17.92 -1.93
C PRO A 97 13.10 19.35 -2.23
N ASP A 98 12.40 20.32 -1.62
CA ASP A 98 12.70 21.74 -1.73
C ASP A 98 12.80 22.23 -3.17
N GLY A 99 11.97 21.69 -4.06
CA GLY A 99 11.93 22.11 -5.45
C GLY A 99 13.05 21.56 -6.31
N GLN A 100 13.79 20.59 -5.81
CA GLN A 100 14.86 19.95 -6.59
C GLN A 100 14.29 19.10 -7.72
N SER A 101 15.18 18.70 -8.63
CA SER A 101 14.82 17.86 -9.77
C SER A 101 14.17 16.54 -9.33
N PRO A 102 13.22 16.00 -10.13
CA PRO A 102 12.68 14.66 -9.87
C PRO A 102 13.76 13.57 -9.82
N ASN A 103 14.91 13.80 -10.39
CA ASN A 103 16.01 12.83 -10.37
C ASN A 103 16.85 12.87 -9.09
N SER A 104 16.55 13.78 -8.17
CA SER A 104 17.36 13.97 -6.96
C SER A 104 17.16 12.88 -5.91
N ILE A 105 16.03 12.16 -5.96
CA ILE A 105 15.71 11.09 -5.02
C ILE A 105 15.10 9.90 -5.78
N PRO A 106 15.14 8.68 -5.21
CA PRO A 106 14.48 7.54 -5.83
C PRO A 106 12.96 7.65 -5.69
N LYS A 107 12.25 6.89 -6.52
CA LYS A 107 10.79 6.77 -6.42
C LYS A 107 10.40 6.06 -5.13
N LEU A 108 9.11 6.15 -4.77
CA LEU A 108 8.59 5.40 -3.63
C LEU A 108 8.74 3.90 -3.85
N SER A 109 9.05 3.19 -2.76
CA SER A 109 9.15 1.74 -2.81
C SER A 109 7.77 1.13 -2.97
N THR A 110 7.59 0.28 -3.98
CA THR A 110 6.34 -0.43 -4.22
C THR A 110 6.21 -1.61 -3.25
N VAL A 111 4.97 -1.93 -2.92
CA VAL A 111 4.62 -3.11 -2.13
C VAL A 111 3.78 -4.01 -3.02
N LYS A 112 4.19 -5.27 -3.16
CA LYS A 112 3.47 -6.20 -4.04
C LYS A 112 2.21 -6.69 -3.34
N VAL A 113 1.07 -6.43 -3.96
CA VAL A 113 -0.24 -6.83 -3.45
C VAL A 113 -1.07 -7.43 -4.59
N ALA A 114 -2.08 -8.20 -4.23
CA ALA A 114 -3.00 -8.77 -5.20
C ALA A 114 -4.37 -8.95 -4.55
N VAL A 115 -5.40 -9.15 -5.37
CA VAL A 115 -6.74 -9.51 -4.88
C VAL A 115 -6.91 -11.01 -5.05
N LYS A 116 -7.24 -11.68 -3.95
CA LYS A 116 -7.51 -13.13 -3.95
C LYS A 116 -8.76 -13.40 -3.12
N SER A 117 -9.77 -13.99 -3.76
CA SER A 117 -11.03 -14.36 -3.09
C SER A 117 -11.65 -13.21 -2.32
N GLY A 118 -11.64 -12.02 -2.92
CA GLY A 118 -12.26 -10.84 -2.30
C GLY A 118 -11.41 -10.13 -1.26
N TRP A 119 -10.18 -10.59 -1.03
CA TRP A 119 -9.25 -9.98 -0.10
C TRP A 119 -8.06 -9.36 -0.83
N VAL A 120 -7.61 -8.22 -0.35
CA VAL A 120 -6.31 -7.69 -0.75
C VAL A 120 -5.28 -8.38 0.11
N VAL A 121 -4.31 -9.01 -0.53
CA VAL A 121 -3.29 -9.79 0.16
C VAL A 121 -1.91 -9.26 -0.17
N LEU A 122 -1.00 -9.40 0.79
CA LEU A 122 0.41 -9.09 0.61
C LEU A 122 1.09 -10.29 -0.06
N LEU A 123 1.83 -10.04 -1.11
CA LEU A 123 2.55 -11.10 -1.83
C LEU A 123 3.95 -11.33 -1.28
#